data_c1e5aea75b50fde1da47ade80b3db5e5
#
_entry.id   c1e5aea75b50fde1da47ade80b3db5e5
#
_cell.length_a   1.000
_cell.length_b   1.000
_cell.length_c   1.000
_cell.angle_alpha   90.00
_cell.angle_beta   90.00
_cell.angle_gamma   90.00
#
_symmetry.space_group_name_H-M   'P 1'
#
loop_
_entity.id
_entity.type
_entity.pdbx_description
1 polymer ?
#
loop_
_entity_poly.entity_id
_entity_poly.type
_entity_poly.pdbx_seq_one_letter_code
_entity_poly.pdbx_strand_id
1 'polypeptide(L)'
;SGRQVIDRDGKHARLIQAGDIAILSRSNDGVAAIAAALADAGIAVATARVGLLATPESTLALACLRRLNDPGDTLATAQILSLAEGLEPEAWLEERLLFLAQGGDRKAWAESGDQAHPMLAWLAALRDQFALLAPAEALQKVVIGCGLPQRVMQWQRNPEQAQQRLANLENLLQLAHQYEDGCQRTGEAATIAGLILWLQQLAQQGKDEQALPAVDAVRVLTHHAAKGLEWPVVILTDLEKPARSRLWSITTESDQAFEARQPLRDRYIRYWPWPFGKRSKNIAVSDQIDQTALA
;
A
#
# COMPACT_ATOMS: atom_id res chain seq x y z
N SER A 1 27.01 29.37 -6.44
CA SER A 1 25.69 30.02 -6.35
C SER A 1 24.65 28.94 -6.31
N GLY A 2 24.00 28.76 -5.15
CA GLY A 2 22.92 27.76 -4.98
C GLY A 2 21.68 28.17 -5.77
N ARG A 3 21.04 27.23 -6.44
CA ARG A 3 19.72 27.45 -7.07
C ARG A 3 18.65 27.64 -5.99
N GLN A 4 17.69 28.50 -6.26
CA GLN A 4 16.59 28.79 -5.36
C GLN A 4 15.28 28.22 -5.91
N VAL A 5 14.40 27.78 -5.03
CA VAL A 5 13.02 27.38 -5.31
C VAL A 5 12.04 28.28 -4.54
N ILE A 6 10.87 28.45 -5.08
CA ILE A 6 9.79 29.18 -4.41
C ILE A 6 9.06 28.18 -3.50
N ASP A 7 8.84 28.58 -2.26
CA ASP A 7 8.14 27.75 -1.27
C ASP A 7 6.65 27.53 -1.66
N ARG A 8 6.01 26.52 -1.10
CA ARG A 8 4.61 26.17 -1.44
C ARG A 8 3.60 27.31 -1.22
N ASP A 9 3.91 28.25 -0.34
CA ASP A 9 3.11 29.45 -0.13
C ASP A 9 3.26 30.50 -1.27
N GLY A 10 4.16 30.27 -2.23
CA GLY A 10 4.43 31.16 -3.37
C GLY A 10 5.11 32.48 -3.01
N LYS A 11 5.52 32.69 -1.76
CA LYS A 11 5.97 33.99 -1.25
C LYS A 11 7.46 34.07 -0.92
N HIS A 12 8.09 32.95 -0.58
CA HIS A 12 9.47 32.95 -0.11
C HIS A 12 10.37 32.11 -1.01
N ALA A 13 11.50 32.69 -1.43
CA ALA A 13 12.54 31.98 -2.13
C ALA A 13 13.54 31.41 -1.10
N ARG A 14 13.84 30.12 -1.21
CA ARG A 14 14.82 29.43 -0.37
C ARG A 14 15.77 28.59 -1.22
N LEU A 15 16.89 28.19 -0.65
CA LEU A 15 17.81 27.27 -1.31
C LEU A 15 17.12 25.92 -1.56
N ILE A 16 17.41 25.31 -2.71
CA ILE A 16 16.95 23.99 -3.06
C ILE A 16 17.51 22.96 -2.07
N GLN A 17 16.65 22.03 -1.64
CA GLN A 17 16.98 20.90 -0.80
C GLN A 17 16.79 19.59 -1.61
N ALA A 18 17.34 18.49 -1.13
CA ALA A 18 17.19 17.21 -1.82
C ALA A 18 15.71 16.78 -1.95
N GLY A 19 14.89 17.03 -0.93
CA GLY A 19 13.45 16.76 -0.92
C GLY A 19 12.62 17.57 -1.92
N ASP A 20 13.18 18.64 -2.50
CA ASP A 20 12.52 19.42 -3.56
C ASP A 20 12.64 18.78 -4.94
N ILE A 21 13.46 17.73 -5.07
CA ILE A 21 13.78 17.10 -6.35
C ILE A 21 13.07 15.75 -6.43
N ALA A 22 12.32 15.57 -7.51
CA ALA A 22 11.78 14.28 -7.89
C ALA A 22 12.35 13.82 -9.23
N ILE A 23 12.78 12.57 -9.30
CA ILE A 23 13.21 11.91 -10.54
C ILE A 23 12.16 10.86 -10.88
N LEU A 24 11.56 10.98 -12.06
CA LEU A 24 10.48 10.10 -12.49
C LEU A 24 10.97 9.17 -13.59
N SER A 25 10.77 7.86 -13.38
CA SER A 25 11.08 6.82 -14.34
C SER A 25 9.81 6.14 -14.83
N ARG A 26 9.90 5.45 -15.97
CA ARG A 26 8.79 4.71 -16.57
C ARG A 26 8.53 3.36 -15.90
N SER A 27 9.52 2.78 -15.22
CA SER A 27 9.45 1.43 -14.65
C SER A 27 10.09 1.35 -13.26
N ASN A 28 9.68 0.37 -12.47
CA ASN A 28 10.29 0.09 -11.17
C ASN A 28 11.78 -0.28 -11.29
N ASP A 29 12.18 -0.98 -12.34
CA ASP A 29 13.59 -1.30 -12.61
C ASP A 29 14.41 -0.03 -12.83
N GLY A 30 13.86 0.96 -13.57
CA GLY A 30 14.46 2.27 -13.75
C GLY A 30 14.58 3.05 -12.44
N VAL A 31 13.54 3.02 -11.60
CA VAL A 31 13.57 3.61 -10.25
C VAL A 31 14.70 2.99 -9.42
N ALA A 32 14.81 1.67 -9.40
CA ALA A 32 15.84 0.96 -8.63
C ALA A 32 17.25 1.29 -9.14
N ALA A 33 17.46 1.33 -10.46
CA ALA A 33 18.76 1.65 -11.06
C ALA A 33 19.19 3.09 -10.76
N ILE A 34 18.27 4.06 -10.86
CA ILE A 34 18.55 5.48 -10.54
C ILE A 34 18.84 5.62 -9.05
N ALA A 35 18.05 4.98 -8.19
CA ALA A 35 18.26 5.04 -6.75
C ALA A 35 19.62 4.48 -6.34
N ALA A 36 20.04 3.35 -6.92
CA ALA A 36 21.36 2.77 -6.69
C ALA A 36 22.48 3.73 -7.12
N ALA A 37 22.39 4.30 -8.33
CA ALA A 37 23.40 5.22 -8.85
C ALA A 37 23.54 6.51 -8.02
N LEU A 38 22.43 7.03 -7.50
CA LEU A 38 22.45 8.20 -6.59
C LEU A 38 23.05 7.84 -5.23
N ALA A 39 22.69 6.67 -4.68
CA ALA A 39 23.28 6.20 -3.42
C ALA A 39 24.80 5.97 -3.54
N ASP A 40 25.27 5.38 -4.64
CA ASP A 40 26.70 5.21 -4.95
C ASP A 40 27.42 6.57 -5.06
N ALA A 41 26.72 7.60 -5.51
CA ALA A 41 27.22 8.99 -5.55
C ALA A 41 27.13 9.72 -4.18
N GLY A 42 26.69 9.05 -3.12
CA GLY A 42 26.52 9.63 -1.78
C GLY A 42 25.33 10.58 -1.65
N ILE A 43 24.36 10.51 -2.56
CA ILE A 43 23.15 11.34 -2.52
C ILE A 43 22.05 10.55 -1.79
N ALA A 44 21.43 11.18 -0.79
CA ALA A 44 20.30 10.58 -0.07
C ALA A 44 19.09 10.41 -1.01
N VAL A 45 18.54 9.22 -1.05
CA VAL A 45 17.44 8.83 -1.95
C VAL A 45 16.26 8.27 -1.16
N ALA A 46 15.06 8.73 -1.50
CA ALA A 46 13.79 8.19 -1.05
C ALA A 46 13.05 7.54 -2.23
N THR A 47 12.81 6.24 -2.14
CA THR A 47 12.01 5.48 -3.12
C THR A 47 10.77 4.92 -2.44
N ALA A 48 9.65 4.88 -3.16
CA ALA A 48 8.51 4.09 -2.74
C ALA A 48 8.91 2.60 -2.71
N ARG A 49 8.73 1.97 -1.57
CA ARG A 49 8.97 0.54 -1.39
C ARG A 49 7.62 -0.17 -1.33
N VAL A 50 7.44 -1.19 -2.15
CA VAL A 50 6.31 -2.11 -2.05
C VAL A 50 6.44 -2.94 -0.77
N GLY A 51 5.32 -3.44 -0.26
CA GLY A 51 5.29 -4.30 0.91
C GLY A 51 4.93 -3.56 2.21
N LEU A 52 4.12 -2.51 2.13
CA LEU A 52 3.55 -1.84 3.31
C LEU A 52 2.89 -2.84 4.24
N LEU A 53 2.06 -3.74 3.69
CA LEU A 53 1.28 -4.69 4.47
C LEU A 53 2.12 -5.81 5.10
N ALA A 54 3.36 -6.00 4.61
CA ALA A 54 4.35 -6.93 5.18
C ALA A 54 5.23 -6.29 6.28
N THR A 55 5.13 -4.98 6.50
CA THR A 55 5.87 -4.33 7.58
C THR A 55 5.32 -4.74 8.95
N PRO A 56 6.15 -4.87 9.99
CA PRO A 56 5.70 -5.31 11.31
C PRO A 56 4.57 -4.47 11.89
N GLU A 57 4.62 -3.14 11.74
CA GLU A 57 3.60 -2.21 12.20
C GLU A 57 2.26 -2.42 11.50
N SER A 58 2.27 -2.60 10.18
CA SER A 58 1.05 -2.87 9.42
C SER A 58 0.51 -4.27 9.71
N THR A 59 1.40 -5.26 9.85
CA THR A 59 1.01 -6.63 10.23
C THR A 59 0.32 -6.65 11.59
N LEU A 60 0.85 -5.91 12.59
CA LEU A 60 0.22 -5.81 13.90
C LEU A 60 -1.14 -5.08 13.83
N ALA A 61 -1.21 -3.96 13.11
CA ALA A 61 -2.47 -3.22 12.92
C ALA A 61 -3.55 -4.10 12.26
N LEU A 62 -3.18 -4.83 11.21
CA LEU A 62 -4.08 -5.75 10.52
C LEU A 62 -4.45 -6.96 11.36
N ALA A 63 -3.54 -7.50 12.16
CA ALA A 63 -3.85 -8.56 13.10
C ALA A 63 -4.89 -8.10 14.13
N CYS A 64 -4.75 -6.89 14.68
CA CYS A 64 -5.73 -6.31 15.58
C CYS A 64 -7.09 -6.09 14.88
N LEU A 65 -7.10 -5.58 13.65
CA LEU A 65 -8.32 -5.38 12.86
C LEU A 65 -9.02 -6.72 12.53
N ARG A 66 -8.25 -7.75 12.15
CA ARG A 66 -8.77 -9.10 11.90
C ARG A 66 -9.34 -9.70 13.16
N ARG A 67 -8.67 -9.53 14.29
CA ARG A 67 -9.13 -10.05 15.59
C ARG A 67 -10.37 -9.31 16.10
N LEU A 68 -10.52 -8.02 15.77
CA LEU A 68 -11.74 -7.27 16.00
C LEU A 68 -12.89 -7.83 15.15
N ASN A 69 -12.64 -8.08 13.85
CA ASN A 69 -13.62 -8.59 12.89
C ASN A 69 -14.05 -10.05 13.17
N ASP A 70 -13.08 -10.90 13.53
CA ASP A 70 -13.32 -12.31 13.84
C ASP A 70 -12.62 -12.72 15.15
N PRO A 71 -13.39 -12.93 16.24
CA PRO A 71 -12.82 -13.44 17.49
C PRO A 71 -12.25 -14.86 17.37
N GLY A 72 -12.56 -15.61 16.33
CA GLY A 72 -12.01 -16.92 16.03
C GLY A 72 -10.67 -16.90 15.28
N ASP A 73 -10.16 -15.73 14.87
CA ASP A 73 -8.88 -15.61 14.16
C ASP A 73 -7.69 -15.83 15.10
N THR A 74 -7.31 -17.11 15.23
CA THR A 74 -6.22 -17.52 16.11
C THR A 74 -4.85 -17.13 15.58
N LEU A 75 -4.70 -16.97 14.26
CA LEU A 75 -3.45 -16.47 13.66
C LEU A 75 -3.25 -15.00 14.00
N ALA A 76 -4.30 -14.19 13.93
CA ALA A 76 -4.25 -12.80 14.37
C ALA A 76 -3.86 -12.68 15.85
N THR A 77 -4.42 -13.55 16.72
CA THR A 77 -4.03 -13.61 18.13
C THR A 77 -2.54 -13.89 18.29
N ALA A 78 -2.01 -14.89 17.59
CA ALA A 78 -0.59 -15.23 17.61
C ALA A 78 0.30 -14.06 17.14
N GLN A 79 -0.08 -13.40 16.05
CA GLN A 79 0.63 -12.23 15.53
C GLN A 79 0.63 -11.06 16.53
N ILE A 80 -0.49 -10.81 17.22
CA ILE A 80 -0.57 -9.77 18.26
C ILE A 80 0.43 -10.07 19.38
N LEU A 81 0.40 -11.28 19.93
CA LEU A 81 1.29 -11.64 21.05
C LEU A 81 2.78 -11.56 20.63
N SER A 82 3.12 -12.13 19.49
CA SER A 82 4.51 -12.12 19.03
C SER A 82 5.01 -10.72 18.68
N LEU A 83 4.22 -9.90 17.99
CA LEU A 83 4.67 -8.57 17.56
C LEU A 83 4.54 -7.51 18.63
N ALA A 84 3.50 -7.58 19.50
CA ALA A 84 3.30 -6.57 20.53
C ALA A 84 4.36 -6.67 21.64
N GLU A 85 4.71 -7.88 22.04
CA GLU A 85 5.63 -8.13 23.16
C GLU A 85 7.03 -8.58 22.70
N GLY A 86 7.23 -8.81 21.39
CA GLY A 86 8.47 -9.35 20.85
C GLY A 86 8.74 -10.80 21.31
N LEU A 87 7.67 -11.54 21.60
CA LEU A 87 7.75 -12.90 22.11
C LEU A 87 7.79 -13.91 20.97
N GLU A 88 8.72 -14.85 21.07
CA GLU A 88 8.71 -16.03 20.21
C GLU A 88 7.52 -16.96 20.58
N PRO A 89 7.00 -17.75 19.62
CA PRO A 89 5.86 -18.63 19.88
C PRO A 89 6.03 -19.58 21.08
N GLU A 90 7.24 -20.02 21.36
CA GLU A 90 7.57 -20.89 22.48
C GLU A 90 7.21 -20.27 23.82
N ALA A 91 7.23 -18.95 23.93
CA ALA A 91 6.97 -18.26 25.19
C ALA A 91 5.48 -18.32 25.62
N TRP A 92 4.54 -18.53 24.69
CA TRP A 92 3.10 -18.51 24.97
C TRP A 92 2.34 -19.75 24.46
N LEU A 93 2.96 -20.56 23.59
CA LEU A 93 2.27 -21.69 22.94
C LEU A 93 1.88 -22.80 23.94
N GLU A 94 2.74 -23.11 24.89
CA GLU A 94 2.49 -24.14 25.90
C GLU A 94 1.27 -23.74 26.76
N GLU A 95 1.24 -22.51 27.22
CA GLU A 95 0.14 -21.95 27.99
C GLU A 95 -1.20 -22.01 27.22
N ARG A 96 -1.17 -21.66 25.93
CA ARG A 96 -2.33 -21.81 25.05
C ARG A 96 -2.81 -23.25 24.93
N LEU A 97 -1.88 -24.19 24.76
CA LEU A 97 -2.21 -25.61 24.66
C LEU A 97 -2.84 -26.12 25.95
N LEU A 98 -2.31 -25.73 27.12
CA LEU A 98 -2.88 -26.06 28.43
C LEU A 98 -4.29 -25.48 28.59
N PHE A 99 -4.50 -24.20 28.22
CA PHE A 99 -5.81 -23.58 28.25
C PHE A 99 -6.85 -24.35 27.40
N LEU A 100 -6.48 -24.74 26.20
CA LEU A 100 -7.35 -25.50 25.30
C LEU A 100 -7.60 -26.94 25.82
N ALA A 101 -6.59 -27.59 26.39
CA ALA A 101 -6.72 -28.92 26.98
C ALA A 101 -7.65 -28.93 28.19
N GLN A 102 -7.77 -27.83 28.92
CA GLN A 102 -8.72 -27.62 30.02
C GLN A 102 -10.14 -27.28 29.57
N GLY A 103 -10.40 -27.27 28.25
CA GLY A 103 -11.72 -26.97 27.68
C GLY A 103 -11.98 -25.47 27.51
N GLY A 104 -10.94 -24.63 27.55
CA GLY A 104 -11.05 -23.20 27.31
C GLY A 104 -11.52 -22.89 25.90
N ASP A 105 -12.35 -21.84 25.76
CA ASP A 105 -12.79 -21.39 24.44
C ASP A 105 -11.63 -20.70 23.70
N ARG A 106 -11.26 -21.26 22.56
CA ARG A 106 -10.20 -20.69 21.68
C ARG A 106 -10.38 -19.20 21.36
N LYS A 107 -11.62 -18.71 21.38
CA LYS A 107 -11.95 -17.31 21.12
C LYS A 107 -11.65 -16.39 22.30
N ALA A 108 -11.72 -16.93 23.51
CA ALA A 108 -11.54 -16.17 24.75
C ALA A 108 -10.10 -16.24 25.28
N TRP A 109 -9.21 -17.02 24.65
CA TRP A 109 -7.82 -17.11 25.11
C TRP A 109 -7.13 -15.76 25.09
N ALA A 110 -6.51 -15.40 26.24
CA ALA A 110 -5.83 -14.12 26.47
C ALA A 110 -6.72 -12.86 26.34
N GLU A 111 -8.06 -12.99 26.29
CA GLU A 111 -8.98 -11.85 26.30
C GLU A 111 -9.46 -11.48 27.71
N SER A 112 -9.47 -12.43 28.64
CA SER A 112 -10.01 -12.24 30.00
C SER A 112 -9.24 -13.06 31.02
N GLY A 113 -9.45 -12.73 32.32
CA GLY A 113 -8.77 -13.38 33.44
C GLY A 113 -7.40 -12.78 33.75
N ASP A 114 -6.65 -13.45 34.64
CA ASP A 114 -5.35 -12.99 35.11
C ASP A 114 -4.27 -12.93 34.03
N GLN A 115 -4.51 -13.61 32.93
CA GLN A 115 -3.61 -13.73 31.77
C GLN A 115 -4.09 -12.90 30.59
N ALA A 116 -5.02 -11.97 30.78
CA ALA A 116 -5.55 -11.16 29.71
C ALA A 116 -4.45 -10.24 29.11
N HIS A 117 -4.24 -10.38 27.81
CA HIS A 117 -3.37 -9.44 27.09
C HIS A 117 -4.11 -8.12 26.88
N PRO A 118 -3.53 -6.95 27.24
CA PRO A 118 -4.24 -5.67 27.23
C PRO A 118 -4.88 -5.33 25.88
N MET A 119 -4.17 -5.59 24.77
CA MET A 119 -4.71 -5.34 23.43
C MET A 119 -5.89 -6.25 23.09
N LEU A 120 -5.84 -7.53 23.46
CA LEU A 120 -6.91 -8.48 23.19
C LEU A 120 -8.15 -8.17 24.05
N ALA A 121 -7.96 -7.83 25.31
CA ALA A 121 -9.06 -7.39 26.19
C ALA A 121 -9.72 -6.10 25.67
N TRP A 122 -8.91 -5.13 25.20
CA TRP A 122 -9.43 -3.90 24.61
C TRP A 122 -10.21 -4.17 23.30
N LEU A 123 -9.71 -5.05 22.43
CA LEU A 123 -10.39 -5.43 21.19
C LEU A 123 -11.72 -6.17 21.49
N ALA A 124 -11.76 -7.00 22.53
CA ALA A 124 -12.97 -7.66 22.99
C ALA A 124 -14.03 -6.65 23.42
N ALA A 125 -13.66 -5.64 24.20
CA ALA A 125 -14.56 -4.56 24.62
C ALA A 125 -15.05 -3.69 23.44
N LEU A 126 -14.21 -3.48 22.42
CA LEU A 126 -14.59 -2.70 21.24
C LEU A 126 -15.62 -3.43 20.35
N ARG A 127 -15.70 -4.76 20.43
CA ARG A 127 -16.65 -5.55 19.61
C ARG A 127 -18.10 -5.17 19.83
N ASP A 128 -18.47 -4.70 21.00
CA ASP A 128 -19.84 -4.25 21.27
C ASP A 128 -20.26 -3.08 20.38
N GLN A 129 -19.31 -2.30 19.90
CA GLN A 129 -19.51 -1.15 19.02
C GLN A 129 -19.21 -1.47 17.53
N PHE A 130 -18.72 -2.66 17.22
CA PHE A 130 -18.21 -3.05 15.92
C PHE A 130 -19.18 -2.78 14.75
N ALA A 131 -20.48 -3.13 14.95
CA ALA A 131 -21.49 -2.98 13.91
C ALA A 131 -21.76 -1.52 13.51
N LEU A 132 -21.30 -0.54 14.30
CA LEU A 132 -21.51 0.89 14.08
C LEU A 132 -20.30 1.57 13.47
N LEU A 133 -19.17 0.88 13.33
CA LEU A 133 -17.91 1.47 12.88
C LEU A 133 -17.75 1.35 11.35
N ALA A 134 -17.41 2.48 10.72
CA ALA A 134 -16.88 2.46 9.37
C ALA A 134 -15.48 1.80 9.35
N PRO A 135 -15.06 1.17 8.23
CA PRO A 135 -13.78 0.45 8.16
C PRO A 135 -12.55 1.29 8.54
N ALA A 136 -12.47 2.53 8.05
CA ALA A 136 -11.36 3.44 8.39
C ALA A 136 -11.41 3.86 9.85
N GLU A 137 -12.61 4.12 10.40
CA GLU A 137 -12.80 4.43 11.82
C GLU A 137 -12.40 3.24 12.71
N ALA A 138 -12.78 2.01 12.33
CA ALA A 138 -12.39 0.81 13.05
C ALA A 138 -10.86 0.65 13.09
N LEU A 139 -10.19 0.82 11.95
CA LEU A 139 -8.73 0.77 11.88
C LEU A 139 -8.09 1.89 12.71
N GLN A 140 -8.61 3.10 12.65
CA GLN A 140 -8.10 4.22 13.47
C GLN A 140 -8.25 3.95 14.97
N LYS A 141 -9.41 3.45 15.41
CA LYS A 141 -9.64 3.06 16.81
C LYS A 141 -8.67 1.96 17.23
N VAL A 142 -8.43 0.96 16.38
CA VAL A 142 -7.45 -0.11 16.62
C VAL A 142 -6.03 0.48 16.77
N VAL A 143 -5.59 1.30 15.86
CA VAL A 143 -4.24 1.90 15.89
C VAL A 143 -4.02 2.71 17.17
N ILE A 144 -4.99 3.53 17.56
CA ILE A 144 -4.90 4.39 18.74
C ILE A 144 -5.10 3.58 20.02
N GLY A 145 -6.18 2.79 20.10
CA GLY A 145 -6.58 2.10 21.34
C GLY A 145 -5.66 0.94 21.71
N CYS A 146 -5.02 0.30 20.74
CA CYS A 146 -3.97 -0.68 20.99
C CYS A 146 -2.58 -0.04 21.23
N GLY A 147 -2.47 1.29 21.19
CA GLY A 147 -1.23 2.00 21.46
C GLY A 147 -0.12 1.72 20.45
N LEU A 148 -0.47 1.47 19.16
CA LEU A 148 0.51 1.11 18.16
C LEU A 148 1.58 2.18 17.93
N PRO A 149 1.26 3.50 17.88
CA PRO A 149 2.27 4.54 17.71
C PRO A 149 3.36 4.50 18.77
N GLN A 150 2.97 4.31 20.05
CA GLN A 150 3.90 4.24 21.17
C GLN A 150 4.79 2.98 21.08
N ARG A 151 4.21 1.83 20.71
CA ARG A 151 4.96 0.58 20.52
C ARG A 151 5.96 0.69 19.38
N VAL A 152 5.55 1.23 18.26
CA VAL A 152 6.41 1.44 17.09
C VAL A 152 7.62 2.31 17.41
N MET A 153 7.44 3.35 18.23
CA MET A 153 8.54 4.18 18.73
C MET A 153 9.50 3.42 19.64
N GLN A 154 9.01 2.45 20.42
CA GLN A 154 9.82 1.63 21.31
C GLN A 154 10.62 0.54 20.57
N TRP A 155 10.13 0.04 19.44
CA TRP A 155 10.79 -1.02 18.67
C TRP A 155 12.12 -0.60 18.06
N GLN A 156 12.35 0.68 17.88
CA GLN A 156 13.51 1.21 17.18
C GLN A 156 14.23 2.26 18.01
N ARG A 157 15.55 2.10 18.11
CA ARG A 157 16.43 3.11 18.69
C ARG A 157 16.76 4.25 17.71
N ASN A 158 16.61 4.00 16.40
CA ASN A 158 16.85 4.99 15.36
C ASN A 158 15.57 5.82 15.12
N PRO A 159 15.59 7.14 15.39
CA PRO A 159 14.43 8.02 15.23
C PRO A 159 13.86 8.04 13.79
N GLU A 160 14.72 7.97 12.77
CA GLU A 160 14.28 7.98 11.37
C GLU A 160 13.46 6.73 11.02
N GLN A 161 13.89 5.55 11.51
CA GLN A 161 13.15 4.32 11.31
C GLN A 161 11.82 4.32 12.08
N ALA A 162 11.79 4.90 13.28
CA ALA A 162 10.56 5.07 14.03
C ALA A 162 9.58 5.99 13.30
N GLN A 163 10.04 7.12 12.78
CA GLN A 163 9.22 8.02 11.96
C GLN A 163 8.69 7.34 10.69
N GLN A 164 9.53 6.55 10.00
CA GLN A 164 9.10 5.78 8.82
C GLN A 164 7.95 4.83 9.15
N ARG A 165 8.03 4.13 10.28
CA ARG A 165 6.97 3.21 10.73
C ARG A 165 5.68 3.93 11.10
N LEU A 166 5.78 5.10 11.75
CA LEU A 166 4.60 5.93 12.01
C LEU A 166 3.94 6.37 10.70
N ALA A 167 4.74 6.83 9.74
CA ALA A 167 4.23 7.21 8.42
C ALA A 167 3.59 6.02 7.68
N ASN A 168 4.10 4.79 7.86
CA ASN A 168 3.47 3.58 7.33
C ASN A 168 2.09 3.33 7.96
N LEU A 169 1.92 3.54 9.27
CA LEU A 169 0.60 3.45 9.92
C LEU A 169 -0.38 4.50 9.38
N GLU A 170 0.08 5.74 9.16
CA GLU A 170 -0.72 6.79 8.55
C GLU A 170 -1.13 6.43 7.11
N ASN A 171 -0.20 5.88 6.33
CA ASN A 171 -0.49 5.43 4.97
C ASN A 171 -1.50 4.27 4.96
N LEU A 172 -1.42 3.35 5.91
CA LEU A 172 -2.41 2.29 6.07
C LEU A 172 -3.81 2.85 6.36
N LEU A 173 -3.93 3.91 7.17
CA LEU A 173 -5.19 4.61 7.40
C LEU A 173 -5.71 5.30 6.13
N GLN A 174 -4.82 5.92 5.35
CA GLN A 174 -5.20 6.51 4.05
C GLN A 174 -5.73 5.45 3.07
N LEU A 175 -5.13 4.26 3.03
CA LEU A 175 -5.66 3.16 2.23
C LEU A 175 -7.07 2.74 2.67
N ALA A 176 -7.36 2.74 3.97
CA ALA A 176 -8.71 2.45 4.45
C ALA A 176 -9.74 3.49 3.98
N HIS A 177 -9.40 4.78 3.98
CA HIS A 177 -10.25 5.82 3.40
C HIS A 177 -10.41 5.67 1.89
N GLN A 178 -9.35 5.32 1.15
CA GLN A 178 -9.45 5.06 -0.29
C GLN A 178 -10.39 3.89 -0.60
N TYR A 179 -10.41 2.86 0.24
CA TYR A 179 -11.36 1.77 0.13
C TYR A 179 -12.80 2.27 0.29
N GLU A 180 -13.10 3.06 1.33
CA GLU A 180 -14.43 3.64 1.58
C GLU A 180 -14.90 4.51 0.41
N ASP A 181 -14.02 5.40 -0.08
CA ASP A 181 -14.29 6.24 -1.25
C ASP A 181 -14.56 5.39 -2.51
N GLY A 182 -13.86 4.27 -2.65
CA GLY A 182 -14.08 3.30 -3.71
C GLY A 182 -15.48 2.70 -3.65
N CYS A 183 -15.86 2.18 -2.49
CA CYS A 183 -17.19 1.60 -2.24
C CYS A 183 -18.31 2.64 -2.46
N GLN A 184 -18.12 3.88 -1.98
CA GLN A 184 -19.09 4.94 -2.17
C GLN A 184 -19.33 5.24 -3.66
N ARG A 185 -18.26 5.28 -4.47
CA ARG A 185 -18.36 5.52 -5.93
C ARG A 185 -19.06 4.40 -6.69
N THR A 186 -18.94 3.16 -6.22
CA THR A 186 -19.59 1.99 -6.84
C THR A 186 -20.97 1.69 -6.25
N GLY A 187 -21.37 2.38 -5.17
CA GLY A 187 -22.62 2.12 -4.46
C GLY A 187 -22.60 0.83 -3.63
N GLU A 188 -21.41 0.32 -3.31
CA GLU A 188 -21.21 -0.87 -2.49
C GLU A 188 -21.10 -0.53 -1.00
N ALA A 189 -21.49 -1.44 -0.13
CA ALA A 189 -21.30 -1.27 1.30
C ALA A 189 -19.84 -1.45 1.69
N ALA A 190 -19.24 -0.45 2.33
CA ALA A 190 -17.92 -0.56 2.93
C ALA A 190 -18.00 -1.38 4.24
N THR A 191 -17.25 -2.49 4.32
CA THR A 191 -17.19 -3.35 5.49
C THR A 191 -15.75 -3.60 5.93
N ILE A 192 -15.54 -3.90 7.21
CA ILE A 192 -14.21 -4.22 7.73
C ILE A 192 -13.64 -5.47 7.06
N ALA A 193 -14.46 -6.50 6.87
CA ALA A 193 -14.05 -7.70 6.14
C ALA A 193 -13.65 -7.38 4.69
N GLY A 194 -14.42 -6.52 4.01
CA GLY A 194 -14.11 -6.06 2.67
C GLY A 194 -12.80 -5.26 2.61
N LEU A 195 -12.53 -4.39 3.57
CA LEU A 195 -11.27 -3.67 3.68
C LEU A 195 -10.08 -4.65 3.81
N ILE A 196 -10.18 -5.66 4.68
CA ILE A 196 -9.13 -6.67 4.87
C ILE A 196 -8.84 -7.40 3.55
N LEU A 197 -9.87 -7.84 2.83
CA LEU A 197 -9.73 -8.51 1.54
C LEU A 197 -9.13 -7.59 0.47
N TRP A 198 -9.59 -6.35 0.40
CA TRP A 198 -9.08 -5.38 -0.56
C TRP A 198 -7.60 -5.06 -0.33
N LEU A 199 -7.18 -4.89 0.93
CA LEU A 199 -5.77 -4.71 1.28
C LEU A 199 -4.92 -5.93 0.87
N GLN A 200 -5.40 -7.15 1.10
CA GLN A 200 -4.72 -8.37 0.65
C GLN A 200 -4.56 -8.40 -0.88
N GLN A 201 -5.56 -7.95 -1.63
CA GLN A 201 -5.48 -7.86 -3.09
C GLN A 201 -4.44 -6.80 -3.53
N LEU A 202 -4.36 -5.66 -2.85
CA LEU A 202 -3.32 -4.65 -3.10
C LEU A 202 -1.91 -5.23 -2.93
N ALA A 203 -1.68 -5.99 -1.84
CA ALA A 203 -0.41 -6.65 -1.58
C ALA A 203 -0.06 -7.66 -2.68
N GLN A 204 -1.00 -8.51 -3.08
CA GLN A 204 -0.81 -9.47 -4.17
C GLN A 204 -0.49 -8.81 -5.51
N GLN A 205 -1.00 -7.60 -5.74
CA GLN A 205 -0.73 -6.82 -6.94
C GLN A 205 0.57 -6.00 -6.85
N GLY A 206 1.26 -5.99 -5.70
CA GLY A 206 2.44 -5.16 -5.45
C GLY A 206 2.13 -3.66 -5.50
N LYS A 207 0.96 -3.26 -5.04
CA LYS A 207 0.48 -1.87 -5.01
C LYS A 207 0.42 -1.27 -3.60
N ASP A 208 0.82 -2.04 -2.60
CA ASP A 208 0.89 -1.64 -1.20
C ASP A 208 2.22 -0.93 -0.93
N GLU A 209 2.32 0.33 -1.32
CA GLU A 209 3.53 1.12 -1.17
C GLU A 209 3.69 1.61 0.28
N GLN A 210 4.92 1.52 0.80
CA GLN A 210 5.30 2.11 2.08
C GLN A 210 5.31 3.64 1.96
N ALA A 211 5.10 4.33 3.08
CA ALA A 211 5.24 5.78 3.13
C ALA A 211 6.66 6.20 2.71
N LEU A 212 6.75 7.31 2.01
CA LEU A 212 8.06 7.89 1.70
C LEU A 212 8.70 8.41 2.99
N PRO A 213 9.99 8.12 3.23
CA PRO A 213 10.66 8.63 4.40
C PRO A 213 10.64 10.17 4.43
N ALA A 214 10.40 10.74 5.60
CA ALA A 214 10.38 12.19 5.84
C ALA A 214 11.80 12.78 5.93
N VAL A 215 12.74 12.27 5.14
CA VAL A 215 14.14 12.70 5.10
C VAL A 215 14.33 13.68 3.95
N ASP A 216 15.22 14.66 4.10
CA ASP A 216 15.68 15.50 3.00
C ASP A 216 16.47 14.66 1.99
N ALA A 217 15.78 14.03 1.07
CA ALA A 217 16.31 13.09 0.09
C ALA A 217 15.66 13.29 -1.28
N VAL A 218 16.42 13.04 -2.33
CA VAL A 218 15.90 13.04 -3.71
C VAL A 218 14.88 11.91 -3.85
N ARG A 219 13.68 12.24 -4.33
CA ARG A 219 12.61 11.27 -4.52
C ARG A 219 12.71 10.64 -5.88
N VAL A 220 12.75 9.31 -5.93
CA VAL A 220 12.76 8.56 -7.20
C VAL A 220 11.51 7.69 -7.25
N LEU A 221 10.65 7.93 -8.26
CA LEU A 221 9.32 7.34 -8.35
C LEU A 221 9.02 6.94 -9.80
N THR A 222 7.99 6.10 -9.99
CA THR A 222 7.43 5.94 -11.34
C THR A 222 6.51 7.11 -11.69
N HIS A 223 6.30 7.35 -12.99
CA HIS A 223 5.34 8.37 -13.45
C HIS A 223 3.93 8.14 -12.87
N HIS A 224 3.53 6.89 -12.65
CA HIS A 224 2.24 6.57 -12.06
C HIS A 224 2.16 6.87 -10.57
N ALA A 225 3.21 6.56 -9.82
CA ALA A 225 3.29 6.84 -8.39
C ALA A 225 3.35 8.36 -8.08
N ALA A 226 3.84 9.15 -9.04
CA ALA A 226 3.93 10.61 -8.92
C ALA A 226 2.59 11.33 -9.22
N LYS A 227 1.55 10.62 -9.67
CA LYS A 227 0.28 11.24 -10.05
C LYS A 227 -0.39 11.91 -8.83
N GLY A 228 -0.66 13.21 -8.95
CA GLY A 228 -1.26 14.03 -7.89
C GLY A 228 -0.26 14.58 -6.86
N LEU A 229 1.04 14.31 -7.05
CA LEU A 229 2.11 14.88 -6.23
C LEU A 229 2.82 16.00 -6.99
N GLU A 230 3.39 16.96 -6.24
CA GLU A 230 4.04 18.14 -6.80
C GLU A 230 5.41 18.35 -6.15
N TRP A 231 6.42 18.70 -6.96
CA TRP A 231 7.75 19.06 -6.52
C TRP A 231 8.25 20.29 -7.27
N PRO A 232 9.04 21.13 -6.60
CA PRO A 232 9.67 22.31 -7.23
C PRO A 232 10.56 21.95 -8.43
N VAL A 233 11.20 20.77 -8.40
CA VAL A 233 12.05 20.29 -9.47
C VAL A 233 11.67 18.85 -9.82
N VAL A 234 11.33 18.63 -11.09
CA VAL A 234 11.03 17.32 -11.63
C VAL A 234 11.98 16.98 -12.76
N ILE A 235 12.62 15.83 -12.67
CA ILE A 235 13.50 15.26 -13.70
C ILE A 235 12.80 14.05 -14.30
N LEU A 236 12.55 14.10 -15.59
CA LEU A 236 11.95 12.97 -16.34
C LEU A 236 13.05 12.15 -16.98
N THR A 237 12.99 10.83 -16.82
CA THR A 237 13.90 9.86 -17.42
C THR A 237 13.17 8.89 -18.32
N ASP A 238 13.91 8.11 -19.11
CA ASP A 238 13.36 7.07 -20.02
C ASP A 238 12.40 7.62 -21.09
N LEU A 239 12.55 8.89 -21.47
CA LEU A 239 11.69 9.52 -22.49
C LEU A 239 11.93 8.97 -23.89
N GLU A 240 13.11 8.41 -24.14
CA GLU A 240 13.51 7.80 -25.42
C GLU A 240 12.91 6.41 -25.63
N LYS A 241 12.37 5.78 -24.58
CA LYS A 241 11.78 4.46 -24.70
C LYS A 241 10.52 4.51 -25.56
N PRO A 242 10.45 3.75 -26.66
CA PRO A 242 9.29 3.76 -27.56
C PRO A 242 8.02 3.34 -26.80
N ALA A 243 6.90 3.92 -27.20
CA ALA A 243 5.60 3.47 -26.74
C ALA A 243 5.39 2.00 -27.14
N ARG A 244 4.88 1.19 -26.21
CA ARG A 244 4.51 -0.20 -26.54
C ARG A 244 3.11 -0.23 -27.12
N SER A 245 2.96 -0.88 -28.27
CA SER A 245 1.66 -1.14 -28.84
C SER A 245 0.79 -2.00 -27.88
N ARG A 246 -0.48 -1.64 -27.74
CA ARG A 246 -1.46 -2.41 -26.95
C ARG A 246 -2.38 -3.27 -27.83
N LEU A 247 -2.01 -3.47 -29.11
CA LEU A 247 -2.81 -4.24 -30.06
C LEU A 247 -3.16 -5.65 -29.60
N TRP A 248 -2.30 -6.23 -28.75
CA TRP A 248 -2.44 -7.59 -28.23
C TRP A 248 -3.24 -7.66 -26.93
N SER A 249 -3.74 -6.54 -26.45
CA SER A 249 -4.65 -6.44 -25.31
C SER A 249 -6.09 -6.26 -25.81
N ILE A 250 -7.05 -6.43 -24.91
CA ILE A 250 -8.45 -6.06 -25.18
C ILE A 250 -8.51 -4.54 -25.32
N THR A 251 -8.94 -4.07 -26.47
CA THR A 251 -9.14 -2.64 -26.78
C THR A 251 -10.56 -2.38 -27.25
N THR A 252 -11.06 -1.20 -26.96
CA THR A 252 -12.34 -0.73 -27.51
C THR A 252 -12.04 0.22 -28.65
N GLU A 253 -12.65 -0.02 -29.79
CA GLU A 253 -12.55 0.82 -30.98
C GLU A 253 -13.92 1.35 -31.38
N SER A 254 -13.92 2.43 -32.16
CA SER A 254 -15.13 3.01 -32.73
C SER A 254 -14.84 3.46 -34.17
N ASP A 255 -15.70 3.13 -35.10
CA ASP A 255 -15.59 3.55 -36.52
C ASP A 255 -16.05 5.00 -36.71
N GLN A 256 -16.66 5.63 -35.69
CA GLN A 256 -17.17 6.99 -35.76
C GLN A 256 -16.70 7.83 -34.60
N ALA A 257 -16.81 9.16 -34.73
CA ALA A 257 -16.52 10.09 -33.66
C ALA A 257 -17.43 9.85 -32.42
N PHE A 258 -16.89 10.09 -31.25
CA PHE A 258 -17.61 9.90 -29.97
C PHE A 258 -18.86 10.79 -29.89
N GLU A 259 -20.02 10.18 -29.72
CA GLU A 259 -21.28 10.87 -29.46
C GLU A 259 -21.73 10.66 -27.99
N ALA A 260 -21.76 11.74 -27.21
CA ALA A 260 -22.07 11.66 -25.77
C ALA A 260 -23.49 11.15 -25.47
N ARG A 261 -24.43 11.34 -26.39
CA ARG A 261 -25.82 10.86 -26.24
C ARG A 261 -26.00 9.37 -26.51
N GLN A 262 -25.06 8.78 -27.25
CA GLN A 262 -25.06 7.36 -27.61
C GLN A 262 -23.63 6.80 -27.45
N PRO A 263 -23.11 6.70 -26.23
CA PRO A 263 -21.69 6.45 -25.98
C PRO A 263 -21.21 5.06 -26.41
N LEU A 264 -22.12 4.12 -26.67
CA LEU A 264 -21.79 2.76 -27.10
C LEU A 264 -22.08 2.53 -28.61
N ARG A 265 -22.56 3.55 -29.34
CA ARG A 265 -22.87 3.41 -30.73
C ARG A 265 -21.60 3.15 -31.55
N ASP A 266 -21.69 2.17 -32.47
CA ASP A 266 -20.60 1.78 -33.37
C ASP A 266 -19.27 1.46 -32.65
N ARG A 267 -19.34 1.04 -31.36
CA ARG A 267 -18.20 0.55 -30.63
C ARG A 267 -18.13 -0.95 -30.66
N TYR A 268 -16.92 -1.46 -30.83
CA TYR A 268 -16.64 -2.88 -30.76
C TYR A 268 -15.39 -3.15 -29.90
N ILE A 269 -15.30 -4.36 -29.39
CA ILE A 269 -14.15 -4.84 -28.63
C ILE A 269 -13.24 -5.57 -29.59
N ARG A 270 -12.02 -5.06 -29.77
CA ARG A 270 -10.97 -5.79 -30.47
C ARG A 270 -10.18 -6.58 -29.43
N TYR A 271 -10.01 -7.87 -29.67
CA TYR A 271 -9.13 -8.72 -28.91
C TYR A 271 -8.41 -9.69 -29.84
N TRP A 272 -7.20 -10.07 -29.46
CA TRP A 272 -6.46 -11.10 -30.19
C TRP A 272 -6.65 -12.43 -29.45
N PRO A 273 -7.32 -13.42 -30.05
CA PRO A 273 -7.54 -14.73 -29.43
C PRO A 273 -6.23 -15.55 -29.49
N TRP A 274 -5.29 -15.24 -28.59
CA TRP A 274 -4.04 -15.97 -28.53
C TRP A 274 -4.19 -17.17 -27.60
N PRO A 275 -4.31 -18.40 -28.09
CA PRO A 275 -4.70 -19.56 -27.28
C PRO A 275 -3.57 -20.09 -26.38
N PHE A 276 -2.33 -19.61 -26.53
CA PHE A 276 -1.15 -20.18 -25.88
C PHE A 276 -0.49 -19.26 -24.84
N GLY A 277 -1.20 -18.33 -24.25
CA GLY A 277 -0.76 -17.46 -23.17
C GLY A 277 0.22 -16.36 -23.59
N LYS A 278 1.49 -16.66 -23.88
CA LYS A 278 2.46 -15.66 -24.32
C LYS A 278 2.54 -15.59 -25.84
N ARG A 279 2.47 -14.37 -26.39
CA ARG A 279 2.67 -14.09 -27.81
C ARG A 279 4.02 -14.68 -28.29
N SER A 280 4.01 -15.39 -29.41
CA SER A 280 5.25 -15.80 -30.07
C SER A 280 5.96 -14.58 -30.67
N LYS A 281 7.23 -14.40 -30.33
CA LYS A 281 8.05 -13.30 -30.84
C LYS A 281 8.44 -13.47 -32.33
N ASN A 282 8.17 -14.64 -32.92
CA ASN A 282 8.64 -15.00 -34.26
C ASN A 282 7.57 -14.87 -35.34
N ILE A 283 6.48 -14.18 -35.09
CA ILE A 283 5.48 -13.93 -36.14
C ILE A 283 5.85 -12.63 -36.87
N ALA A 284 6.41 -12.72 -38.05
CA ALA A 284 6.87 -11.57 -38.85
C ALA A 284 5.80 -10.47 -39.05
N VAL A 285 4.52 -10.88 -39.16
CA VAL A 285 3.38 -9.94 -39.27
C VAL A 285 3.15 -9.15 -37.97
N SER A 286 3.57 -9.66 -36.81
CA SER A 286 3.32 -9.00 -35.51
C SER A 286 4.09 -7.70 -35.34
N ASP A 287 5.31 -7.64 -35.86
CA ASP A 287 6.14 -6.43 -35.75
C ASP A 287 5.67 -5.35 -36.71
N GLN A 288 5.14 -5.76 -37.87
CA GLN A 288 4.56 -4.85 -38.85
C GLN A 288 3.24 -4.22 -38.34
N ILE A 289 2.40 -5.02 -37.67
CA ILE A 289 1.17 -4.55 -37.05
C ILE A 289 1.50 -3.61 -35.89
N ASP A 290 2.48 -3.95 -35.06
CA ASP A 290 2.93 -3.09 -33.92
C ASP A 290 3.47 -1.75 -34.44
N GLN A 291 4.24 -1.72 -35.52
CA GLN A 291 4.73 -0.49 -36.13
C GLN A 291 3.60 0.38 -36.69
N THR A 292 2.62 -0.24 -37.34
CA THR A 292 1.47 0.49 -37.91
C THR A 292 0.57 1.10 -36.82
N ALA A 293 0.50 0.50 -35.65
CA ALA A 293 -0.30 1.00 -34.54
C ALA A 293 0.38 2.10 -33.72
N LEU A 294 1.66 2.32 -33.94
CA LEU A 294 2.46 3.36 -33.29
C LEU A 294 2.63 4.61 -34.16
N ALA A 295 2.30 4.52 -35.46
CA ALA A 295 2.26 5.63 -36.40
C ALA A 295 0.95 6.43 -36.29
#